data_14e8e52243210246c3d1bd3fed797042
#
_entry.id   14e8e52243210246c3d1bd3fed797042
#
_cell.length_a   1.000
_cell.length_b   1.000
_cell.length_c   1.000
_cell.angle_alpha   90.00
_cell.angle_beta   90.00
_cell.angle_gamma   90.00
#
_symmetry.space_group_name_H-M   'P 1'
#
loop_
_entity.id
_entity.type
_entity.pdbx_description
1 polymer ?
#
loop_
_entity_poly.entity_id
_entity_poly.type
_entity_poly.pdbx_seq_one_letter_code
_entity_poly.pdbx_strand_id
1 'polypeptide(L)'
;MLSLDFSERSLEVQRGVVMEEFKQRCLNQPYGDIGHLLRPLAYQTHPYQWPTIGKELSHIANATLEEVKVFFFRFYAPNNAILAVTGNISFEEAVALTEKWFGSIPRREVPQRNLPQEQEQTEERRLTVERNVPLDSLFMAYHMPAHCHPDYYAFDILSDVLSNGRSSRLNQRLVQQKQLFSSIDAYISGSVDAGLFHISGKPSAGVTLEQAEAAVREELELLQQELVDEQELEKVKNKFESTQIFGNINYLNVATNLAWYELLGRAEDMEKEVDRYRSVTAEQLRAVAQSAFRKENGVILYYKKQQN
;
A
#
# COMPACT_ATOMS: atom_id res chain seq x y z
N MET A 1 -10.65 20.03 14.61
CA MET A 1 -9.51 20.15 15.55
C MET A 1 -9.86 20.79 16.89
N LEU A 2 -10.78 21.73 16.96
CA LEU A 2 -11.19 22.31 18.25
C LEU A 2 -11.85 21.29 19.17
N SER A 3 -12.87 20.60 18.69
CA SER A 3 -13.62 19.59 19.45
C SER A 3 -14.34 18.64 18.52
N LEU A 4 -14.74 17.50 19.07
CA LEU A 4 -15.76 16.59 18.53
C LEU A 4 -16.94 16.56 19.49
N ASP A 5 -18.05 16.00 19.06
CA ASP A 5 -19.15 15.64 19.99
C ASP A 5 -18.73 14.37 20.77
N PHE A 6 -18.15 14.59 21.94
CA PHE A 6 -17.73 13.54 22.87
C PHE A 6 -18.91 13.06 23.73
N SER A 7 -19.98 12.59 23.11
CA SER A 7 -21.10 11.99 23.81
C SER A 7 -21.11 10.46 23.65
N GLU A 8 -21.63 9.75 24.64
CA GLU A 8 -21.83 8.29 24.57
C GLU A 8 -22.68 7.90 23.35
N ARG A 9 -23.70 8.73 23.04
CA ARG A 9 -24.54 8.51 21.86
C ARG A 9 -23.76 8.58 20.55
N SER A 10 -22.90 9.59 20.41
CA SER A 10 -22.08 9.76 19.23
C SER A 10 -21.08 8.60 19.06
N LEU A 11 -20.44 8.20 20.18
CA LEU A 11 -19.54 7.04 20.18
C LEU A 11 -20.27 5.77 19.75
N GLU A 12 -21.46 5.49 20.30
CA GLU A 12 -22.20 4.27 20.01
C GLU A 12 -22.63 4.20 18.53
N VAL A 13 -23.08 5.33 17.96
CA VAL A 13 -23.40 5.41 16.53
C VAL A 13 -22.17 5.12 15.67
N GLN A 14 -21.04 5.77 15.95
CA GLN A 14 -19.81 5.58 15.17
C GLN A 14 -19.23 4.18 15.35
N ARG A 15 -19.29 3.62 16.56
CA ARG A 15 -18.91 2.23 16.83
C ARG A 15 -19.69 1.26 15.92
N GLY A 16 -21.01 1.43 15.84
CA GLY A 16 -21.86 0.64 14.97
C GLY A 16 -21.46 0.73 13.49
N VAL A 17 -21.20 1.95 13.01
CA VAL A 17 -20.75 2.21 11.63
C VAL A 17 -19.43 1.52 11.32
N VAL A 18 -18.42 1.71 12.18
CA VAL A 18 -17.07 1.14 11.94
C VAL A 18 -17.07 -0.39 12.09
N MET A 19 -17.86 -0.94 13.03
CA MET A 19 -18.04 -2.38 13.16
C MET A 19 -18.68 -3.00 11.91
N GLU A 20 -19.67 -2.33 11.34
CA GLU A 20 -20.33 -2.80 10.13
C GLU A 20 -19.39 -2.69 8.92
N GLU A 21 -18.61 -1.61 8.82
CA GLU A 21 -17.57 -1.47 7.80
C GLU A 21 -16.53 -2.59 7.90
N PHE A 22 -16.06 -2.92 9.11
CA PHE A 22 -15.15 -4.03 9.33
C PHE A 22 -15.75 -5.37 8.84
N LYS A 23 -17.01 -5.64 9.23
CA LYS A 23 -17.69 -6.87 8.77
C LYS A 23 -17.81 -6.92 7.26
N GLN A 24 -18.27 -5.83 6.63
CA GLN A 24 -18.45 -5.78 5.18
C GLN A 24 -17.14 -5.95 4.43
N ARG A 25 -16.07 -5.27 4.87
CA ARG A 25 -14.78 -5.30 4.16
C ARG A 25 -13.96 -6.57 4.44
N CYS A 26 -14.02 -7.09 5.68
CA CYS A 26 -13.09 -8.13 6.11
C CYS A 26 -13.73 -9.50 6.28
N LEU A 27 -15.03 -9.58 6.63
CA LEU A 27 -15.66 -10.84 6.99
C LEU A 27 -16.71 -11.34 5.97
N ASN A 28 -17.49 -10.41 5.39
CA ASN A 28 -18.66 -10.76 4.60
C ASN A 28 -18.40 -10.83 3.09
N GLN A 29 -17.21 -10.46 2.63
CA GLN A 29 -16.85 -10.55 1.21
C GLN A 29 -15.78 -11.62 0.97
N PRO A 30 -15.81 -12.33 -0.17
CA PRO A 30 -14.75 -13.24 -0.54
C PRO A 30 -13.38 -12.55 -0.52
N TYR A 31 -12.38 -13.20 0.05
CA TYR A 31 -11.01 -12.71 0.18
C TYR A 31 -10.83 -11.45 1.05
N GLY A 32 -11.85 -11.06 1.82
CA GLY A 32 -11.82 -9.83 2.63
C GLY A 32 -10.79 -9.86 3.78
N ASP A 33 -10.45 -11.05 4.27
CA ASP A 33 -9.52 -11.25 5.38
C ASP A 33 -8.04 -11.34 4.97
N ILE A 34 -7.71 -11.21 3.66
CA ILE A 34 -6.32 -11.32 3.16
C ILE A 34 -5.36 -10.40 3.92
N GLY A 35 -5.74 -9.15 4.14
CA GLY A 35 -4.90 -8.21 4.88
C GLY A 35 -4.63 -8.64 6.32
N HIS A 36 -5.58 -9.30 6.97
CA HIS A 36 -5.45 -9.84 8.32
C HIS A 36 -4.64 -11.14 8.38
N LEU A 37 -4.49 -11.84 7.26
CA LEU A 37 -3.71 -13.07 7.14
C LEU A 37 -2.27 -12.78 6.68
N LEU A 38 -2.10 -11.98 5.62
CA LEU A 38 -0.80 -11.74 4.98
C LEU A 38 0.10 -10.82 5.81
N ARG A 39 -0.48 -9.73 6.37
CA ARG A 39 0.31 -8.75 7.11
C ARG A 39 0.99 -9.31 8.36
N PRO A 40 0.35 -10.12 9.23
CA PRO A 40 1.03 -10.73 10.38
C PRO A 40 2.10 -11.75 10.00
N LEU A 41 2.04 -12.33 8.79
CA LEU A 41 3.12 -13.16 8.26
C LEU A 41 4.32 -12.31 7.83
N ALA A 42 4.06 -11.16 7.19
CA ALA A 42 5.11 -10.27 6.72
C ALA A 42 5.75 -9.49 7.89
N TYR A 43 4.96 -8.87 8.74
CA TYR A 43 5.44 -8.04 9.84
C TYR A 43 5.23 -8.73 11.18
N GLN A 44 6.30 -8.89 11.95
CA GLN A 44 6.26 -9.51 13.28
C GLN A 44 6.35 -8.48 14.41
N THR A 45 7.02 -7.36 14.17
CA THR A 45 7.26 -6.32 15.17
C THR A 45 6.63 -4.99 14.81
N HIS A 46 6.64 -4.63 13.52
CA HIS A 46 6.12 -3.35 13.06
C HIS A 46 4.57 -3.32 13.10
N PRO A 47 3.93 -2.18 13.47
CA PRO A 47 2.46 -2.04 13.48
C PRO A 47 1.76 -2.29 12.14
N TYR A 48 2.47 -2.33 11.02
CA TYR A 48 1.90 -2.73 9.73
C TYR A 48 1.41 -4.18 9.69
N GLN A 49 1.63 -4.95 10.74
CA GLN A 49 1.10 -6.31 10.88
C GLN A 49 -0.44 -6.40 10.91
N TRP A 50 -1.15 -5.28 11.08
CA TRP A 50 -2.61 -5.23 10.94
C TRP A 50 -3.05 -4.09 10.01
N PRO A 51 -4.21 -4.24 9.34
CA PRO A 51 -4.73 -3.19 8.48
C PRO A 51 -5.28 -2.01 9.28
N THR A 52 -5.37 -0.85 8.63
CA THR A 52 -5.83 0.41 9.24
C THR A 52 -7.22 0.34 9.85
N ILE A 53 -8.11 -0.51 9.31
CA ILE A 53 -9.46 -0.70 9.85
C ILE A 53 -9.46 -1.33 11.26
N GLY A 54 -8.35 -1.88 11.69
CA GLY A 54 -8.18 -2.51 13.00
C GLY A 54 -7.78 -3.97 12.90
N LYS A 55 -7.21 -4.49 13.97
CA LYS A 55 -6.78 -5.88 14.08
C LYS A 55 -7.95 -6.83 14.29
N GLU A 56 -8.87 -6.46 15.19
CA GLU A 56 -9.98 -7.29 15.61
C GLU A 56 -11.24 -6.46 15.85
N LEU A 57 -12.40 -7.03 15.53
CA LEU A 57 -13.69 -6.39 15.74
C LEU A 57 -13.94 -6.04 17.23
N SER A 58 -13.42 -6.88 18.13
CA SER A 58 -13.50 -6.67 19.58
C SER A 58 -12.84 -5.36 20.05
N HIS A 59 -11.77 -4.93 19.38
CA HIS A 59 -11.10 -3.66 19.70
C HIS A 59 -12.02 -2.46 19.43
N ILE A 60 -12.80 -2.51 18.34
CA ILE A 60 -13.77 -1.48 18.00
C ILE A 60 -14.96 -1.53 18.98
N ALA A 61 -15.46 -2.73 19.26
CA ALA A 61 -16.59 -2.94 20.15
C ALA A 61 -16.34 -2.43 21.58
N ASN A 62 -15.09 -2.58 22.07
CA ASN A 62 -14.72 -2.24 23.44
C ASN A 62 -14.11 -0.83 23.58
N ALA A 63 -13.94 -0.07 22.49
CA ALA A 63 -13.39 1.28 22.53
C ALA A 63 -14.26 2.19 23.44
N THR A 64 -13.63 2.88 24.37
CA THR A 64 -14.29 3.76 25.33
C THR A 64 -14.26 5.22 24.89
N LEU A 65 -15.18 6.02 25.39
CA LEU A 65 -15.22 7.47 25.12
C LEU A 65 -13.93 8.16 25.60
N GLU A 66 -13.36 7.70 26.70
CA GLU A 66 -12.12 8.25 27.23
C GLU A 66 -10.91 7.97 26.32
N GLU A 67 -10.81 6.76 25.79
CA GLU A 67 -9.77 6.42 24.80
C GLU A 67 -9.88 7.28 23.54
N VAL A 68 -11.09 7.52 23.04
CA VAL A 68 -11.34 8.41 21.89
C VAL A 68 -10.92 9.84 22.19
N LYS A 69 -11.23 10.37 23.39
CA LYS A 69 -10.80 11.70 23.82
C LYS A 69 -9.27 11.80 23.90
N VAL A 70 -8.63 10.82 24.58
CA VAL A 70 -7.17 10.79 24.70
C VAL A 70 -6.51 10.76 23.33
N PHE A 71 -6.99 9.92 22.42
CA PHE A 71 -6.49 9.85 21.05
C PHE A 71 -6.66 11.18 20.31
N PHE A 72 -7.86 11.79 20.38
CA PHE A 72 -8.11 13.06 19.71
C PHE A 72 -7.20 14.18 20.22
N PHE A 73 -7.12 14.37 21.55
CA PHE A 73 -6.30 15.42 22.12
C PHE A 73 -4.80 15.19 21.91
N ARG A 74 -4.39 13.95 21.75
CA ARG A 74 -2.98 13.59 21.49
C ARG A 74 -2.56 13.85 20.06
N PHE A 75 -3.43 13.58 19.07
CA PHE A 75 -3.04 13.57 17.66
C PHE A 75 -3.65 14.69 16.82
N TYR A 76 -4.82 15.22 17.18
CA TYR A 76 -5.52 16.22 16.38
C TYR A 76 -5.18 17.64 16.84
N ALA A 77 -3.94 18.04 16.60
CA ALA A 77 -3.43 19.39 16.90
C ALA A 77 -2.95 20.07 15.60
N PRO A 78 -3.03 21.41 15.49
CA PRO A 78 -2.57 22.11 14.28
C PRO A 78 -1.08 21.91 14.01
N ASN A 79 -0.26 21.74 15.04
CA ASN A 79 1.16 21.43 14.89
C ASN A 79 1.47 19.93 14.60
N ASN A 80 0.45 19.12 14.40
CA ASN A 80 0.53 17.72 13.93
C ASN A 80 -0.29 17.50 12.65
N ALA A 81 -0.57 18.57 11.91
CA ALA A 81 -1.34 18.52 10.67
C ALA A 81 -0.66 19.33 9.58
N ILE A 82 -0.78 18.85 8.35
CA ILE A 82 -0.38 19.56 7.15
C ILE A 82 -1.64 20.03 6.45
N LEU A 83 -1.72 21.30 6.12
CA LEU A 83 -2.80 21.87 5.33
C LEU A 83 -2.27 22.25 3.95
N ALA A 84 -2.77 21.64 2.91
CA ALA A 84 -2.52 22.03 1.53
C ALA A 84 -3.77 22.68 0.93
N VAL A 85 -3.58 23.81 0.29
CA VAL A 85 -4.67 24.57 -0.36
C VAL A 85 -4.30 24.76 -1.83
N THR A 86 -5.18 24.35 -2.73
CA THR A 86 -4.99 24.49 -4.17
C THR A 86 -6.27 25.03 -4.81
N GLY A 87 -6.12 25.90 -5.81
CA GLY A 87 -7.27 26.45 -6.53
C GLY A 87 -7.07 27.93 -6.86
N ASN A 88 -8.15 28.60 -7.25
CA ASN A 88 -8.14 30.03 -7.59
C ASN A 88 -8.28 30.87 -6.31
N ILE A 89 -7.19 30.97 -5.54
CA ILE A 89 -7.10 31.72 -4.29
C ILE A 89 -5.68 32.33 -4.19
N SER A 90 -5.56 33.56 -3.69
CA SER A 90 -4.26 34.16 -3.41
C SER A 90 -3.63 33.56 -2.15
N PHE A 91 -2.30 33.65 -2.05
CA PHE A 91 -1.58 33.21 -0.86
C PHE A 91 -2.03 33.97 0.40
N GLU A 92 -2.20 35.29 0.30
CA GLU A 92 -2.62 36.16 1.40
C GLU A 92 -4.02 35.81 1.90
N GLU A 93 -4.93 35.52 0.96
CA GLU A 93 -6.29 35.09 1.30
C GLU A 93 -6.30 33.70 1.96
N ALA A 94 -5.51 32.76 1.46
CA ALA A 94 -5.37 31.42 2.05
C ALA A 94 -4.81 31.51 3.48
N VAL A 95 -3.79 32.36 3.72
CA VAL A 95 -3.23 32.62 5.05
C VAL A 95 -4.28 33.23 5.97
N ALA A 96 -4.99 34.28 5.53
CA ALA A 96 -6.02 34.94 6.34
C ALA A 96 -7.16 33.99 6.74
N LEU A 97 -7.60 33.13 5.81
CA LEU A 97 -8.62 32.11 6.10
C LEU A 97 -8.09 31.04 7.05
N THR A 98 -6.86 30.60 6.87
CA THR A 98 -6.22 29.61 7.75
C THR A 98 -6.09 30.18 9.18
N GLU A 99 -5.63 31.40 9.31
CA GLU A 99 -5.53 32.07 10.62
C GLU A 99 -6.90 32.28 11.28
N LYS A 100 -7.90 32.68 10.50
CA LYS A 100 -9.27 32.82 10.99
C LYS A 100 -9.84 31.53 11.57
N TRP A 101 -9.62 30.40 10.92
CA TRP A 101 -10.27 29.14 11.29
C TRP A 101 -9.42 28.25 12.20
N PHE A 102 -8.11 28.37 12.15
CA PHE A 102 -7.19 27.50 12.90
C PHE A 102 -6.29 28.27 13.88
N GLY A 103 -6.11 29.58 13.70
CA GLY A 103 -5.17 30.37 14.50
C GLY A 103 -5.44 30.42 15.99
N SER A 104 -6.72 30.26 16.40
CA SER A 104 -7.11 30.20 17.81
C SER A 104 -6.89 28.84 18.48
N ILE A 105 -6.53 27.80 17.70
CA ILE A 105 -6.34 26.45 18.25
C ILE A 105 -4.93 26.34 18.83
N PRO A 106 -4.79 26.03 20.13
CA PRO A 106 -3.50 25.97 20.76
C PRO A 106 -2.67 24.79 20.25
N ARG A 107 -1.36 24.99 20.20
CA ARG A 107 -0.41 23.87 20.01
C ARG A 107 -0.55 22.87 21.15
N ARG A 108 -0.32 21.60 20.85
CA ARG A 108 -0.30 20.51 21.82
C ARG A 108 1.01 19.76 21.77
N GLU A 109 1.31 19.01 22.82
CA GLU A 109 2.40 18.06 22.78
C GLU A 109 2.06 16.94 21.80
N VAL A 110 2.92 16.76 20.79
CA VAL A 110 2.78 15.71 19.78
C VAL A 110 3.76 14.61 20.11
N PRO A 111 3.29 13.36 20.21
CA PRO A 111 4.19 12.25 20.48
C PRO A 111 5.18 12.06 19.34
N GLN A 112 6.44 11.83 19.71
CA GLN A 112 7.44 11.44 18.72
C GLN A 112 7.08 10.08 18.14
N ARG A 113 7.24 9.97 16.81
CA ARG A 113 7.05 8.71 16.11
C ARG A 113 8.26 7.80 16.38
N ASN A 114 8.07 6.85 17.28
CA ASN A 114 9.07 5.85 17.62
C ASN A 114 8.45 4.46 17.45
N LEU A 115 8.44 3.94 16.22
CA LEU A 115 7.92 2.63 15.90
C LEU A 115 9.06 1.61 15.85
N PRO A 116 8.83 0.37 16.30
CA PRO A 116 9.81 -0.69 16.15
C PRO A 116 10.08 -0.94 14.66
N GLN A 117 11.33 -1.13 14.30
CA GLN A 117 11.70 -1.54 12.95
C GLN A 117 11.44 -3.03 12.78
N GLU A 118 10.92 -3.40 11.60
CA GLU A 118 10.82 -4.81 11.23
C GLU A 118 12.21 -5.36 10.98
N GLN A 119 12.46 -6.56 11.48
CA GLN A 119 13.75 -7.24 11.27
C GLN A 119 13.78 -7.88 9.88
N GLU A 120 14.97 -8.02 9.32
CA GLU A 120 15.14 -8.72 8.05
C GLU A 120 14.62 -10.15 8.16
N GLN A 121 13.80 -10.55 7.19
CA GLN A 121 13.26 -11.89 7.11
C GLN A 121 14.35 -12.85 6.59
N THR A 122 14.59 -13.94 7.33
CA THR A 122 15.65 -14.92 7.04
C THR A 122 15.13 -16.27 6.56
N GLU A 123 13.81 -16.46 6.54
CA GLU A 123 13.15 -17.67 6.06
C GLU A 123 11.81 -17.35 5.40
N GLU A 124 11.43 -18.17 4.42
CA GLU A 124 10.13 -18.06 3.77
C GLU A 124 9.00 -18.35 4.76
N ARG A 125 7.99 -17.48 4.80
CA ARG A 125 6.82 -17.65 5.66
C ARG A 125 5.60 -18.04 4.81
N ARG A 126 4.90 -19.08 5.22
CA ARG A 126 3.80 -19.64 4.44
C ARG A 126 2.56 -19.86 5.30
N LEU A 127 1.39 -19.64 4.70
CA LEU A 127 0.10 -19.97 5.29
C LEU A 127 -0.82 -20.54 4.21
N THR A 128 -1.55 -21.59 4.57
CA THR A 128 -2.66 -22.10 3.75
C THR A 128 -3.94 -21.96 4.56
N VAL A 129 -4.95 -21.35 3.95
CA VAL A 129 -6.29 -21.24 4.53
C VAL A 129 -7.34 -21.79 3.58
N GLU A 130 -8.43 -22.31 4.13
CA GLU A 130 -9.62 -22.69 3.39
C GLU A 130 -10.78 -21.78 3.77
N ARG A 131 -11.47 -21.23 2.77
CA ARG A 131 -12.57 -20.30 2.95
C ARG A 131 -13.68 -20.58 1.93
N ASN A 132 -14.87 -20.11 2.24
CA ASN A 132 -15.99 -20.14 1.30
C ASN A 132 -15.80 -19.04 0.24
N VAL A 133 -15.01 -19.34 -0.79
CA VAL A 133 -14.70 -18.45 -1.91
C VAL A 133 -14.94 -19.16 -3.24
N PRO A 134 -15.16 -18.42 -4.34
CA PRO A 134 -15.46 -19.04 -5.63
C PRO A 134 -14.28 -19.80 -6.24
N LEU A 135 -13.05 -19.33 -6.05
CA LEU A 135 -11.83 -19.85 -6.67
C LEU A 135 -10.67 -19.84 -5.67
N ASP A 136 -9.71 -20.73 -5.89
CA ASP A 136 -8.39 -20.64 -5.26
C ASP A 136 -7.69 -19.34 -5.66
N SER A 137 -6.87 -18.80 -4.76
CA SER A 137 -6.08 -17.60 -5.05
C SER A 137 -4.71 -17.69 -4.39
N LEU A 138 -3.69 -17.22 -5.13
CA LEU A 138 -2.32 -17.11 -4.68
C LEU A 138 -2.04 -15.66 -4.29
N PHE A 139 -1.44 -15.47 -3.11
CA PHE A 139 -0.90 -14.19 -2.67
C PHE A 139 0.54 -14.37 -2.26
N MET A 140 1.41 -13.56 -2.84
CA MET A 140 2.82 -13.51 -2.51
C MET A 140 3.17 -12.08 -2.11
N ALA A 141 4.01 -11.93 -1.11
CA ALA A 141 4.54 -10.63 -0.73
C ALA A 141 6.05 -10.71 -0.44
N TYR A 142 6.75 -9.63 -0.67
CA TYR A 142 8.16 -9.48 -0.41
C TYR A 142 8.40 -8.13 0.24
N HIS A 143 9.25 -8.07 1.26
CA HIS A 143 9.62 -6.79 1.87
C HIS A 143 10.33 -5.89 0.85
N MET A 144 10.01 -4.62 0.90
CA MET A 144 10.62 -3.57 0.10
C MET A 144 10.93 -2.34 0.97
N PRO A 145 11.84 -1.47 0.55
CA PRO A 145 12.18 -0.28 1.33
C PRO A 145 11.02 0.73 1.41
N ALA A 146 11.16 1.67 2.35
CA ALA A 146 10.24 2.79 2.53
C ALA A 146 10.24 3.73 1.33
N HIS A 147 9.18 4.56 1.21
CA HIS A 147 8.99 5.51 0.10
C HIS A 147 10.18 6.47 -0.12
N CYS A 148 10.82 6.90 0.96
CA CYS A 148 11.97 7.83 0.86
C CYS A 148 13.29 7.14 0.46
N HIS A 149 13.33 5.82 0.30
CA HIS A 149 14.53 5.10 -0.10
C HIS A 149 14.78 5.25 -1.62
N PRO A 150 16.04 5.40 -2.07
CA PRO A 150 16.36 5.56 -3.49
C PRO A 150 15.82 4.44 -4.39
N ASP A 151 15.78 3.22 -3.90
CA ASP A 151 15.31 2.05 -4.67
C ASP A 151 13.77 1.97 -4.79
N TYR A 152 13.01 2.78 -4.05
CA TYR A 152 11.54 2.75 -4.09
C TYR A 152 11.00 2.83 -5.52
N TYR A 153 11.53 3.77 -6.31
CA TYR A 153 11.11 4.01 -7.69
C TYR A 153 11.39 2.82 -8.60
N ALA A 154 12.49 2.11 -8.35
CA ALA A 154 12.81 0.88 -9.09
C ALA A 154 11.84 -0.25 -8.73
N PHE A 155 11.42 -0.38 -7.48
CA PHE A 155 10.39 -1.34 -7.07
C PHE A 155 9.04 -1.04 -7.73
N ASP A 156 8.65 0.22 -7.81
CA ASP A 156 7.39 0.62 -8.43
C ASP A 156 7.39 0.35 -9.94
N ILE A 157 8.45 0.77 -10.65
CA ILE A 157 8.62 0.43 -12.08
C ILE A 157 8.62 -1.08 -12.28
N LEU A 158 9.26 -1.86 -11.40
CA LEU A 158 9.30 -3.31 -11.50
C LEU A 158 7.89 -3.92 -11.39
N SER A 159 7.04 -3.38 -10.53
CA SER A 159 5.65 -3.82 -10.42
C SER A 159 4.86 -3.54 -11.71
N ASP A 160 5.11 -2.40 -12.34
CA ASP A 160 4.48 -2.02 -13.62
C ASP A 160 4.98 -2.86 -14.81
N VAL A 161 6.26 -3.20 -14.85
CA VAL A 161 6.81 -4.16 -15.84
C VAL A 161 6.12 -5.52 -15.71
N LEU A 162 5.88 -5.97 -14.48
CA LEU A 162 5.23 -7.25 -14.21
C LEU A 162 3.74 -7.25 -14.55
N SER A 163 2.97 -6.22 -14.17
CA SER A 163 1.51 -6.36 -14.26
C SER A 163 0.73 -5.15 -14.79
N ASN A 164 1.36 -4.04 -15.15
CA ASN A 164 0.59 -2.86 -15.55
C ASN A 164 0.17 -2.88 -17.03
N GLY A 165 -1.03 -3.44 -17.28
CA GLY A 165 -1.67 -3.49 -18.59
C GLY A 165 -1.44 -4.80 -19.34
N ARG A 166 -2.13 -4.95 -20.49
CA ARG A 166 -2.16 -6.20 -21.27
C ARG A 166 -0.80 -6.62 -21.82
N SER A 167 0.13 -5.70 -22.00
CA SER A 167 1.48 -5.97 -22.50
C SER A 167 2.52 -6.18 -21.40
N SER A 168 2.11 -6.26 -20.15
CA SER A 168 2.99 -6.59 -19.02
C SER A 168 3.35 -8.07 -19.00
N ARG A 169 4.50 -8.42 -18.38
CA ARG A 169 5.07 -9.76 -18.44
C ARG A 169 4.14 -10.84 -17.90
N LEU A 170 3.57 -10.66 -16.70
CA LEU A 170 2.68 -11.64 -16.10
C LEU A 170 1.41 -11.83 -16.94
N ASN A 171 0.84 -10.74 -17.48
CA ASN A 171 -0.34 -10.84 -18.32
C ASN A 171 -0.03 -11.59 -19.63
N GLN A 172 1.04 -11.20 -20.33
CA GLN A 172 1.41 -11.83 -21.60
C GLN A 172 1.75 -13.31 -21.42
N ARG A 173 2.62 -13.63 -20.46
CA ARG A 173 3.18 -14.97 -20.33
C ARG A 173 2.26 -15.91 -19.56
N LEU A 174 1.70 -15.48 -18.43
CA LEU A 174 0.94 -16.36 -17.55
C LEU A 174 -0.56 -16.37 -17.82
N VAL A 175 -1.14 -15.26 -18.33
CA VAL A 175 -2.56 -15.22 -18.65
C VAL A 175 -2.80 -15.59 -20.12
N GLN A 176 -2.12 -14.91 -21.07
CA GLN A 176 -2.44 -15.08 -22.50
C GLN A 176 -1.77 -16.32 -23.13
N GLN A 177 -0.47 -16.52 -22.87
CA GLN A 177 0.29 -17.61 -23.51
C GLN A 177 0.16 -18.92 -22.78
N LYS A 178 0.57 -19.00 -21.49
CA LYS A 178 0.54 -20.23 -20.69
C LYS A 178 -0.86 -20.57 -20.14
N GLN A 179 -1.77 -19.60 -20.08
CA GLN A 179 -3.14 -19.70 -19.56
C GLN A 179 -3.23 -20.28 -18.14
N LEU A 180 -2.20 -20.04 -17.32
CA LEU A 180 -2.12 -20.55 -15.95
C LEU A 180 -2.93 -19.71 -14.96
N PHE A 181 -3.25 -18.45 -15.32
CA PHE A 181 -4.05 -17.55 -14.50
C PHE A 181 -5.22 -16.97 -15.28
N SER A 182 -6.34 -16.79 -14.61
CA SER A 182 -7.45 -15.99 -15.13
C SER A 182 -7.20 -14.49 -14.92
N SER A 183 -6.51 -14.14 -13.85
CA SER A 183 -6.01 -12.79 -13.56
C SER A 183 -4.79 -12.88 -12.64
N ILE A 184 -3.83 -11.98 -12.84
CA ILE A 184 -2.67 -11.84 -11.98
C ILE A 184 -2.22 -10.39 -11.99
N ASP A 185 -1.89 -9.86 -10.83
CA ASP A 185 -1.45 -8.48 -10.61
C ASP A 185 -0.21 -8.44 -9.72
N ALA A 186 0.66 -7.45 -9.95
CA ALA A 186 1.75 -7.07 -9.08
C ALA A 186 1.65 -5.58 -8.77
N TYR A 187 1.86 -5.21 -7.51
CA TYR A 187 1.82 -3.82 -7.06
C TYR A 187 2.62 -3.64 -5.78
N ILE A 188 2.96 -2.41 -5.46
CA ILE A 188 3.64 -2.07 -4.21
C ILE A 188 2.68 -1.42 -3.21
N SER A 189 2.90 -1.67 -1.93
CA SER A 189 2.29 -0.91 -0.85
C SER A 189 3.30 0.11 -0.34
N GLY A 190 3.40 1.24 -1.03
CA GLY A 190 4.25 2.35 -0.63
C GLY A 190 3.80 2.94 0.71
N SER A 191 4.74 3.13 1.63
CA SER A 191 4.46 3.61 2.98
C SER A 191 5.61 4.48 3.49
N VAL A 192 5.36 5.22 4.58
CA VAL A 192 6.39 5.99 5.28
C VAL A 192 7.53 5.08 5.76
N ASP A 193 7.19 3.89 6.25
CA ASP A 193 8.15 2.84 6.59
C ASP A 193 8.21 1.76 5.51
N ALA A 194 9.07 0.76 5.71
CA ALA A 194 9.24 -0.36 4.79
C ALA A 194 7.91 -1.02 4.44
N GLY A 195 7.67 -1.15 3.14
CA GLY A 195 6.44 -1.68 2.57
C GLY A 195 6.56 -3.12 2.07
N LEU A 196 5.60 -3.52 1.26
CA LEU A 196 5.57 -4.83 0.62
C LEU A 196 5.36 -4.69 -0.89
N PHE A 197 6.09 -5.51 -1.63
CA PHE A 197 5.82 -5.81 -3.02
C PHE A 197 4.85 -6.99 -3.06
N HIS A 198 3.70 -6.83 -3.69
CA HIS A 198 2.63 -7.82 -3.73
C HIS A 198 2.51 -8.44 -5.11
N ILE A 199 2.22 -9.74 -5.15
CA ILE A 199 1.74 -10.43 -6.33
C ILE A 199 0.48 -11.20 -5.91
N SER A 200 -0.59 -11.03 -6.64
CA SER A 200 -1.85 -11.72 -6.38
C SER A 200 -2.44 -12.27 -7.66
N GLY A 201 -2.88 -13.52 -7.64
CA GLY A 201 -3.40 -14.15 -8.83
C GLY A 201 -4.45 -15.22 -8.55
N LYS A 202 -5.36 -15.37 -9.51
CA LYS A 202 -6.37 -16.45 -9.53
C LYS A 202 -5.97 -17.46 -10.58
N PRO A 203 -5.54 -18.66 -10.19
CA PRO A 203 -5.21 -19.73 -11.14
C PRO A 203 -6.40 -20.08 -12.03
N SER A 204 -6.12 -20.50 -13.25
CA SER A 204 -7.12 -21.06 -14.17
C SER A 204 -7.65 -22.40 -13.69
N ALA A 205 -8.80 -22.82 -14.17
CA ALA A 205 -9.39 -24.10 -13.81
C ALA A 205 -8.41 -25.27 -14.11
N GLY A 206 -8.18 -26.13 -13.14
CA GLY A 206 -7.27 -27.26 -13.24
C GLY A 206 -5.79 -26.96 -12.94
N VAL A 207 -5.43 -25.71 -12.69
CA VAL A 207 -4.09 -25.32 -12.26
C VAL A 207 -4.03 -25.30 -10.74
N THR A 208 -3.05 -25.99 -10.15
CA THR A 208 -2.86 -25.98 -8.69
C THR A 208 -2.14 -24.72 -8.23
N LEU A 209 -2.27 -24.38 -6.93
CA LEU A 209 -1.56 -23.23 -6.35
C LEU A 209 -0.04 -23.40 -6.43
N GLU A 210 0.45 -24.63 -6.33
CA GLU A 210 1.88 -24.95 -6.46
C GLU A 210 2.39 -24.71 -7.89
N GLN A 211 1.61 -25.10 -8.91
CA GLN A 211 1.94 -24.80 -10.30
C GLN A 211 1.89 -23.31 -10.59
N ALA A 212 0.89 -22.62 -10.04
CA ALA A 212 0.74 -21.17 -10.15
C ALA A 212 1.93 -20.42 -9.50
N GLU A 213 2.32 -20.81 -8.29
CA GLU A 213 3.49 -20.23 -7.61
C GLU A 213 4.78 -20.47 -8.39
N ALA A 214 5.00 -21.72 -8.86
CA ALA A 214 6.20 -22.04 -9.64
C ALA A 214 6.31 -21.17 -10.90
N ALA A 215 5.21 -20.97 -11.62
CA ALA A 215 5.18 -20.12 -12.81
C ALA A 215 5.46 -18.64 -12.48
N VAL A 216 4.98 -18.12 -11.36
CA VAL A 216 5.33 -16.76 -10.92
C VAL A 216 6.81 -16.67 -10.59
N ARG A 217 7.35 -17.63 -9.85
CA ARG A 217 8.78 -17.65 -9.50
C ARG A 217 9.69 -17.70 -10.73
N GLU A 218 9.35 -18.46 -11.77
CA GLU A 218 10.06 -18.44 -13.04
C GLU A 218 10.17 -17.03 -13.64
N GLU A 219 9.05 -16.26 -13.62
CA GLU A 219 9.05 -14.89 -14.14
C GLU A 219 9.88 -13.93 -13.26
N LEU A 220 9.88 -14.14 -11.94
CA LEU A 220 10.71 -13.37 -11.01
C LEU A 220 12.20 -13.69 -11.16
N GLU A 221 12.54 -14.96 -11.40
CA GLU A 221 13.92 -15.40 -11.68
C GLU A 221 14.47 -14.79 -12.97
N LEU A 222 13.64 -14.69 -14.01
CA LEU A 222 14.05 -14.01 -15.25
C LEU A 222 14.40 -12.54 -15.01
N LEU A 223 13.66 -11.83 -14.15
CA LEU A 223 13.98 -10.44 -13.78
C LEU A 223 15.28 -10.31 -12.97
N GLN A 224 15.67 -11.36 -12.25
CA GLN A 224 16.95 -11.38 -11.52
C GLN A 224 18.15 -11.67 -12.44
N GLN A 225 17.93 -12.38 -13.55
CA GLN A 225 18.98 -12.84 -14.47
C GLN A 225 19.15 -11.90 -15.66
N GLU A 226 18.07 -11.40 -16.22
CA GLU A 226 18.03 -10.61 -17.45
C GLU A 226 17.74 -9.14 -17.18
N LEU A 227 18.27 -8.26 -18.00
CA LEU A 227 17.88 -6.86 -18.00
C LEU A 227 16.50 -6.69 -18.64
N VAL A 228 15.72 -5.76 -18.13
CA VAL A 228 14.50 -5.30 -18.79
C VAL A 228 14.89 -4.59 -20.08
N ASP A 229 14.19 -4.91 -21.16
CA ASP A 229 14.38 -4.28 -22.46
C ASP A 229 14.16 -2.77 -22.39
N GLU A 230 14.97 -2.00 -23.12
CA GLU A 230 14.90 -0.54 -23.10
C GLU A 230 13.53 0.01 -23.54
N GLN A 231 12.90 -0.62 -24.54
CA GLN A 231 11.56 -0.19 -25.00
C GLN A 231 10.48 -0.50 -23.95
N GLU A 232 10.61 -1.62 -23.26
CA GLU A 232 9.72 -1.99 -22.16
C GLU A 232 9.84 -1.01 -20.99
N LEU A 233 11.07 -0.67 -20.60
CA LEU A 233 11.36 0.29 -19.54
C LEU A 233 10.84 1.69 -19.91
N GLU A 234 11.14 2.17 -21.10
CA GLU A 234 10.65 3.48 -21.57
C GLU A 234 9.13 3.54 -21.65
N LYS A 235 8.46 2.47 -22.06
CA LYS A 235 7.00 2.39 -22.06
C LYS A 235 6.43 2.62 -20.65
N VAL A 236 7.00 1.99 -19.63
CA VAL A 236 6.55 2.12 -18.23
C VAL A 236 6.81 3.54 -17.72
N LYS A 237 8.00 4.10 -17.96
CA LYS A 237 8.34 5.48 -17.59
C LYS A 237 7.39 6.51 -18.25
N ASN A 238 7.13 6.36 -19.54
CA ASN A 238 6.22 7.25 -20.27
C ASN A 238 4.78 7.17 -19.72
N LYS A 239 4.34 5.97 -19.33
CA LYS A 239 3.03 5.79 -18.72
C LYS A 239 2.94 6.48 -17.36
N PHE A 240 3.98 6.32 -16.53
CA PHE A 240 4.05 7.00 -15.23
C PHE A 240 3.99 8.52 -15.40
N GLU A 241 4.86 9.10 -16.23
CA GLU A 241 4.89 10.54 -16.50
C GLU A 241 3.53 11.05 -17.01
N SER A 242 2.93 10.35 -17.95
CA SER A 242 1.59 10.68 -18.45
C SER A 242 0.55 10.68 -17.33
N THR A 243 0.57 9.66 -16.48
CA THR A 243 -0.36 9.56 -15.34
C THR A 243 -0.19 10.72 -14.35
N GLN A 244 1.04 11.13 -14.06
CA GLN A 244 1.35 12.26 -13.19
C GLN A 244 0.87 13.59 -13.81
N ILE A 245 1.16 13.83 -15.10
CA ILE A 245 0.74 15.05 -15.79
C ILE A 245 -0.79 15.18 -15.77
N PHE A 246 -1.50 14.12 -16.16
CA PHE A 246 -2.96 14.12 -16.15
C PHE A 246 -3.56 14.15 -14.74
N GLY A 247 -2.92 13.50 -13.78
CA GLY A 247 -3.32 13.54 -12.36
C GLY A 247 -3.28 14.96 -11.78
N ASN A 248 -2.29 15.75 -12.15
CA ASN A 248 -2.10 17.14 -11.68
C ASN A 248 -3.09 18.15 -12.28
N ILE A 249 -3.95 17.77 -13.22
CA ILE A 249 -5.08 18.59 -13.66
C ILE A 249 -6.13 18.71 -12.53
N ASN A 250 -6.22 17.73 -11.66
CA ASN A 250 -7.14 17.73 -10.53
C ASN A 250 -6.51 18.42 -9.31
N TYR A 251 -7.11 19.53 -8.88
CA TYR A 251 -6.63 20.30 -7.71
C TYR A 251 -6.56 19.48 -6.42
N LEU A 252 -7.51 18.55 -6.20
CA LEU A 252 -7.47 17.68 -5.02
C LEU A 252 -6.24 16.75 -5.04
N ASN A 253 -5.89 16.21 -6.22
CA ASN A 253 -4.69 15.38 -6.35
C ASN A 253 -3.42 16.22 -6.05
N VAL A 254 -3.35 17.43 -6.59
CA VAL A 254 -2.22 18.33 -6.30
C VAL A 254 -2.12 18.64 -4.80
N ALA A 255 -3.24 18.98 -4.15
CA ALA A 255 -3.25 19.25 -2.70
C ALA A 255 -2.83 18.01 -1.89
N THR A 256 -3.33 16.83 -2.27
CA THR A 256 -2.99 15.56 -1.59
C THR A 256 -1.50 15.24 -1.75
N ASN A 257 -0.97 15.38 -2.96
CA ASN A 257 0.45 15.12 -3.24
C ASN A 257 1.35 16.12 -2.51
N LEU A 258 1.03 17.41 -2.51
CA LEU A 258 1.78 18.41 -1.76
C LEU A 258 1.81 18.07 -0.25
N ALA A 259 0.66 17.73 0.33
CA ALA A 259 0.58 17.34 1.74
C ALA A 259 1.36 16.04 2.03
N TRP A 260 1.34 15.08 1.10
CA TRP A 260 2.09 13.84 1.22
C TRP A 260 3.60 14.07 1.18
N TYR A 261 4.10 14.86 0.21
CA TYR A 261 5.53 15.16 0.12
C TYR A 261 6.02 16.01 1.30
N GLU A 262 5.19 16.93 1.81
CA GLU A 262 5.51 17.67 3.04
C GLU A 262 5.61 16.73 4.25
N LEU A 263 4.73 15.73 4.35
CA LEU A 263 4.80 14.70 5.40
C LEU A 263 6.09 13.86 5.30
N LEU A 264 6.57 13.59 4.10
CA LEU A 264 7.80 12.83 3.85
C LEU A 264 9.07 13.68 4.04
N GLY A 265 8.95 15.01 4.10
CA GLY A 265 10.05 15.92 4.36
C GLY A 265 9.95 17.26 3.67
N ARG A 266 9.61 17.33 2.38
CA ARG A 266 9.57 18.57 1.62
C ARG A 266 8.58 18.52 0.46
N ALA A 267 7.62 19.44 0.44
CA ALA A 267 6.60 19.53 -0.62
C ALA A 267 7.21 19.71 -2.02
N GLU A 268 8.34 20.44 -2.14
CA GLU A 268 9.04 20.67 -3.42
C GLU A 268 9.60 19.39 -4.06
N ASP A 269 9.73 18.31 -3.31
CA ASP A 269 10.18 17.03 -3.85
C ASP A 269 9.12 16.37 -4.77
N MET A 270 7.88 16.83 -4.72
CA MET A 270 6.84 16.45 -5.68
C MET A 270 7.24 16.78 -7.13
N GLU A 271 7.91 17.92 -7.37
CA GLU A 271 8.35 18.32 -8.72
C GLU A 271 9.46 17.42 -9.27
N LYS A 272 10.22 16.74 -8.41
CA LYS A 272 11.32 15.85 -8.77
C LYS A 272 10.89 14.40 -9.01
N GLU A 273 9.64 14.08 -8.76
CA GLU A 273 9.17 12.69 -8.81
C GLU A 273 9.34 12.09 -10.20
N VAL A 274 8.93 12.81 -11.25
CA VAL A 274 9.10 12.35 -12.64
C VAL A 274 10.57 12.09 -12.97
N ASP A 275 11.48 12.98 -12.56
CA ASP A 275 12.92 12.81 -12.80
C ASP A 275 13.48 11.58 -12.09
N ARG A 276 13.00 11.28 -10.88
CA ARG A 276 13.38 10.08 -10.12
C ARG A 276 12.98 8.81 -10.85
N TYR A 277 11.74 8.74 -11.37
CA TYR A 277 11.30 7.61 -12.20
C TYR A 277 12.09 7.53 -13.52
N ARG A 278 12.34 8.67 -14.17
CA ARG A 278 13.13 8.73 -15.40
C ARG A 278 14.57 8.25 -15.21
N SER A 279 15.14 8.47 -14.03
CA SER A 279 16.54 8.09 -13.72
C SER A 279 16.72 6.58 -13.47
N VAL A 280 15.67 5.82 -13.27
CA VAL A 280 15.78 4.37 -13.00
C VAL A 280 16.36 3.65 -14.24
N THR A 281 17.33 2.75 -14.02
CA THR A 281 17.98 1.97 -15.09
C THR A 281 17.55 0.50 -15.04
N ALA A 282 17.77 -0.22 -16.14
CA ALA A 282 17.52 -1.65 -16.20
C ALA A 282 18.40 -2.45 -15.21
N GLU A 283 19.64 -1.99 -14.97
CA GLU A 283 20.54 -2.58 -13.97
C GLU A 283 19.99 -2.41 -12.55
N GLN A 284 19.41 -1.24 -12.22
CA GLN A 284 18.78 -1.03 -10.94
C GLN A 284 17.56 -1.95 -10.78
N LEU A 285 16.72 -2.11 -11.81
CA LEU A 285 15.59 -3.05 -11.78
C LEU A 285 16.05 -4.47 -11.48
N ARG A 286 17.11 -4.94 -12.14
CA ARG A 286 17.69 -6.26 -11.87
C ARG A 286 18.23 -6.35 -10.44
N ALA A 287 18.95 -5.34 -9.97
CA ALA A 287 19.51 -5.32 -8.62
C ALA A 287 18.41 -5.39 -7.54
N VAL A 288 17.31 -4.61 -7.68
CA VAL A 288 16.19 -4.68 -6.74
C VAL A 288 15.43 -6.00 -6.85
N ALA A 289 15.30 -6.60 -8.05
CA ALA A 289 14.71 -7.92 -8.21
C ALA A 289 15.54 -9.00 -7.49
N GLN A 290 16.87 -8.96 -7.61
CA GLN A 290 17.79 -9.86 -6.90
C GLN A 290 17.72 -9.70 -5.38
N SER A 291 17.56 -8.48 -4.89
CA SER A 291 17.42 -8.20 -3.46
C SER A 291 16.06 -8.64 -2.92
N ALA A 292 14.97 -8.31 -3.62
CA ALA A 292 13.60 -8.51 -3.16
C ALA A 292 13.12 -9.95 -3.26
N PHE A 293 13.33 -10.59 -4.44
CA PHE A 293 12.70 -11.88 -4.75
C PHE A 293 13.52 -13.09 -4.30
N ARG A 294 14.39 -12.90 -3.31
CA ARG A 294 15.03 -14.01 -2.59
C ARG A 294 13.95 -14.87 -1.93
N LYS A 295 14.15 -16.18 -1.90
CA LYS A 295 13.19 -17.10 -1.28
C LYS A 295 12.92 -16.75 0.18
N GLU A 296 13.95 -16.39 0.93
CA GLU A 296 13.89 -16.05 2.36
C GLU A 296 13.03 -14.82 2.62
N ASN A 297 12.94 -13.87 1.67
CA ASN A 297 12.12 -12.67 1.77
C ASN A 297 10.64 -12.92 1.40
N GLY A 298 10.30 -14.13 0.97
CA GLY A 298 8.97 -14.48 0.49
C GLY A 298 7.97 -14.72 1.63
N VAL A 299 6.78 -14.20 1.45
CA VAL A 299 5.58 -14.47 2.27
C VAL A 299 4.50 -14.99 1.34
N ILE A 300 4.07 -16.24 1.54
CA ILE A 300 3.19 -16.94 0.63
C ILE A 300 1.89 -17.31 1.34
N LEU A 301 0.77 -16.90 0.78
CA LEU A 301 -0.55 -17.26 1.24
C LEU A 301 -1.30 -18.03 0.16
N TYR A 302 -1.57 -19.31 0.42
CA TYR A 302 -2.47 -20.13 -0.34
C TYR A 302 -3.89 -19.97 0.21
N TYR A 303 -4.74 -19.35 -0.58
CA TYR A 303 -6.13 -19.13 -0.23
C TYR A 303 -7.01 -20.09 -1.01
N LYS A 304 -7.38 -21.21 -0.37
CA LYS A 304 -8.09 -22.30 -1.01
C LYS A 304 -9.60 -22.15 -0.87
N LYS A 305 -10.30 -22.50 -1.95
CA LYS A 305 -11.74 -22.71 -1.92
C LYS A 305 -12.06 -23.91 -1.05
N GLN A 306 -12.95 -23.73 -0.09
CA GLN A 306 -13.48 -24.83 0.72
C GLN A 306 -14.20 -25.84 -0.18
N GLN A 307 -13.82 -27.12 -0.09
CA GLN A 307 -14.53 -28.20 -0.76
C GLN A 307 -15.80 -28.50 0.03
N ASN A 308 -16.97 -28.43 -0.62
CA ASN A 308 -18.26 -28.83 -0.05
C ASN A 308 -18.43 -30.34 -0.09
#